data_0a5571ee1565bff3ce20df12f872b134
#
_entry.id   0a5571ee1565bff3ce20df12f872b134
#
_cell.length_a   1.000
_cell.length_b   1.000
_cell.length_c   1.000
_cell.angle_alpha   90.00
_cell.angle_beta   90.00
_cell.angle_gamma   90.00
#
_symmetry.space_group_name_H-M   'P 1'
#
loop_
_entity.id
_entity.type
_entity.pdbx_description
1 polymer ?
#
loop_
_entity_poly.entity_id
_entity_poly.type
_entity_poly.pdbx_seq_one_letter_code
_entity_poly.pdbx_strand_id
1 'polypeptide(L)'
;MGSAMCIRDRDRITFIKRRFERKDCDGMEMVIAATDDNALNHEIAEYCKANGIMVNAVDQKADCSFIFPSYIKEKNLVAAFSSGGNSPVLTQYLKGKEQEILTPFLGELNEYMGQIREKVIAQYDTEAERKRVFKEILCAAIDNGRIPEI
;
A
#
# COMPACT_ATOMS: atom_id res chain seq x y z
N MET A 1 20.39 -20.03 10.76
CA MET A 1 21.10 -18.75 10.49
C MET A 1 20.13 -17.86 9.76
N GLY A 2 19.51 -16.91 10.48
CA GLY A 2 18.55 -16.00 9.91
C GLY A 2 19.20 -15.08 8.91
N SER A 3 18.68 -15.07 7.70
CA SER A 3 19.04 -14.11 6.65
C SER A 3 18.86 -12.70 7.20
N ALA A 4 19.95 -11.95 7.34
CA ALA A 4 19.87 -10.54 7.68
C ALA A 4 19.24 -9.82 6.49
N MET A 5 17.94 -9.56 6.60
CA MET A 5 17.22 -8.72 5.67
C MET A 5 17.90 -7.35 5.62
N CYS A 6 18.36 -6.92 4.44
CA CYS A 6 18.92 -5.58 4.25
C CYS A 6 17.82 -4.54 4.49
N ILE A 7 17.78 -4.02 5.72
CA ILE A 7 16.85 -2.96 6.10
C ILE A 7 17.49 -1.66 5.61
N ARG A 8 16.92 -1.05 4.55
CA ARG A 8 17.41 0.18 3.94
C ARG A 8 17.31 1.42 4.85
N ASP A 9 16.42 1.40 5.85
CA ASP A 9 16.13 2.56 6.71
C ASP A 9 16.43 2.25 8.18
N ARG A 10 17.67 1.87 8.49
CA ARG A 10 18.08 1.52 9.87
C ARG A 10 17.77 2.60 10.90
N ASP A 11 17.78 3.85 10.50
CA ASP A 11 17.53 5.00 11.40
C ASP A 11 16.08 5.11 11.87
N ARG A 12 15.14 4.39 11.23
CA ARG A 12 13.71 4.38 11.58
C ARG A 12 13.25 3.11 12.27
N ILE A 13 14.16 2.15 12.51
CA ILE A 13 13.85 0.85 13.08
C ILE A 13 14.59 0.67 14.38
N THR A 14 13.82 0.42 15.44
CA THR A 14 14.37 0.01 16.73
C THR A 14 14.36 -1.51 16.83
N PHE A 15 15.53 -2.13 16.89
CA PHE A 15 15.65 -3.56 17.07
C PHE A 15 15.81 -3.89 18.57
N ILE A 16 14.86 -4.68 19.11
CA ILE A 16 14.86 -5.10 20.51
C ILE A 16 15.22 -6.59 20.58
N LYS A 17 16.44 -6.92 21.01
CA LYS A 17 16.96 -8.29 21.06
C LYS A 17 16.56 -8.99 22.37
N ARG A 18 15.30 -9.34 22.54
CA ARG A 18 14.75 -10.15 23.63
C ARG A 18 13.48 -10.84 23.19
N ARG A 19 12.92 -11.68 24.02
CA ARG A 19 11.58 -12.26 23.80
C ARG A 19 10.53 -11.17 23.84
N PHE A 20 9.45 -11.39 23.11
CA PHE A 20 8.26 -10.54 23.11
C PHE A 20 7.66 -10.44 24.52
N GLU A 21 7.17 -9.27 24.86
CA GLU A 21 6.34 -9.00 26.04
C GLU A 21 5.09 -8.21 25.59
N ARG A 22 3.92 -8.47 26.21
CA ARG A 22 2.65 -7.80 25.82
C ARG A 22 2.76 -6.26 25.77
N LYS A 23 3.54 -5.68 26.66
CA LYS A 23 3.80 -4.23 26.69
C LYS A 23 4.47 -3.68 25.41
N ASP A 24 5.04 -4.55 24.57
CA ASP A 24 5.59 -4.14 23.28
C ASP A 24 4.52 -3.69 22.28
N CYS A 25 3.26 -4.06 22.54
CA CYS A 25 2.11 -3.60 21.78
C CYS A 25 1.55 -2.27 22.29
N ASP A 26 1.91 -1.83 23.49
CA ASP A 26 1.32 -0.64 24.12
C ASP A 26 1.71 0.62 23.33
N GLY A 27 0.70 1.43 22.99
CA GLY A 27 0.88 2.65 22.21
C GLY A 27 1.15 2.43 20.71
N MET A 28 1.10 1.19 20.22
CA MET A 28 1.22 0.89 18.79
C MET A 28 -0.14 1.07 18.10
N GLU A 29 -0.12 1.63 16.90
CA GLU A 29 -1.30 1.73 16.03
C GLU A 29 -1.52 0.43 15.24
N MET A 30 -0.42 -0.27 14.92
CA MET A 30 -0.42 -1.49 14.14
C MET A 30 0.64 -2.47 14.62
N VAL A 31 0.29 -3.74 14.67
CA VAL A 31 1.19 -4.84 15.04
C VAL A 31 1.15 -5.93 13.97
N ILE A 32 2.31 -6.49 13.64
CA ILE A 32 2.45 -7.65 12.77
C ILE A 32 3.05 -8.78 13.60
N ALA A 33 2.27 -9.81 13.89
CA ALA A 33 2.72 -11.01 14.57
C ALA A 33 3.21 -12.03 13.53
N ALA A 34 4.53 -12.20 13.46
CA ALA A 34 5.20 -13.02 12.45
C ALA A 34 6.27 -13.93 13.09
N THR A 35 5.93 -14.53 14.22
CA THR A 35 6.81 -15.52 14.87
C THR A 35 6.57 -16.92 14.29
N ASP A 36 7.44 -17.85 14.59
CA ASP A 36 7.30 -19.28 14.30
C ASP A 36 6.38 -20.02 15.29
N ASP A 37 5.90 -19.32 16.34
CA ASP A 37 4.96 -19.83 17.34
C ASP A 37 3.54 -19.28 17.09
N ASN A 38 2.69 -20.15 16.52
CA ASN A 38 1.30 -19.78 16.21
C ASN A 38 0.46 -19.46 17.47
N ALA A 39 0.77 -20.05 18.62
CA ALA A 39 0.05 -19.75 19.86
C ALA A 39 0.42 -18.34 20.35
N LEU A 40 1.68 -17.96 20.25
CA LEU A 40 2.14 -16.62 20.56
C LEU A 40 1.53 -15.59 19.61
N ASN A 41 1.49 -15.87 18.30
CA ASN A 41 0.85 -14.98 17.32
C ASN A 41 -0.63 -14.76 17.63
N HIS A 42 -1.34 -15.83 18.02
CA HIS A 42 -2.74 -15.75 18.47
C HIS A 42 -2.88 -14.88 19.73
N GLU A 43 -2.04 -15.09 20.76
CA GLU A 43 -2.05 -14.29 21.99
C GLU A 43 -1.81 -12.79 21.71
N ILE A 44 -0.86 -12.48 20.84
CA ILE A 44 -0.59 -11.10 20.38
C ILE A 44 -1.84 -10.51 19.71
N ALA A 45 -2.47 -11.28 18.83
CA ALA A 45 -3.64 -10.82 18.09
C ALA A 45 -4.83 -10.53 19.01
N GLU A 46 -5.11 -11.41 19.96
CA GLU A 46 -6.18 -11.21 20.96
C GLU A 46 -5.91 -9.98 21.83
N TYR A 47 -4.66 -9.80 22.29
CA TYR A 47 -4.29 -8.60 23.03
C TYR A 47 -4.50 -7.32 22.22
N CYS A 48 -4.03 -7.30 20.98
CA CYS A 48 -4.18 -6.15 20.08
C CYS A 48 -5.65 -5.81 19.81
N LYS A 49 -6.49 -6.82 19.49
CA LYS A 49 -7.93 -6.63 19.26
C LYS A 49 -8.63 -6.06 20.49
N ALA A 50 -8.31 -6.57 21.68
CA ALA A 50 -8.90 -6.09 22.94
C ALA A 50 -8.54 -4.64 23.25
N ASN A 51 -7.41 -4.15 22.76
CA ASN A 51 -6.92 -2.78 22.96
C ASN A 51 -7.12 -1.85 21.75
N GLY A 52 -7.86 -2.28 20.71
CA GLY A 52 -8.14 -1.45 19.53
C GLY A 52 -6.94 -1.24 18.62
N ILE A 53 -5.92 -2.08 18.71
CA ILE A 53 -4.71 -2.04 17.90
C ILE A 53 -4.92 -2.88 16.64
N MET A 54 -4.60 -2.35 15.46
CA MET A 54 -4.67 -3.13 14.22
C MET A 54 -3.63 -4.26 14.26
N VAL A 55 -4.06 -5.48 13.93
CA VAL A 55 -3.16 -6.64 13.96
C VAL A 55 -3.27 -7.50 12.70
N ASN A 56 -2.11 -7.91 12.20
CA ASN A 56 -2.00 -8.96 11.19
C ASN A 56 -1.13 -10.10 11.75
N ALA A 57 -1.73 -11.27 11.97
CA ALA A 57 -1.03 -12.50 12.32
C ALA A 57 -0.75 -13.28 11.05
N VAL A 58 0.53 -13.49 10.72
CA VAL A 58 0.95 -14.15 9.48
C VAL A 58 0.44 -15.59 9.48
N ASP A 59 -0.15 -16.01 8.35
CA ASP A 59 -0.75 -17.33 8.12
C ASP A 59 -1.95 -17.68 9.03
N GLN A 60 -2.44 -16.74 9.85
CA GLN A 60 -3.56 -16.91 10.77
C GLN A 60 -4.69 -15.90 10.48
N LYS A 61 -5.42 -16.11 9.37
CA LYS A 61 -6.47 -15.17 8.92
C LYS A 61 -7.49 -14.80 10.00
N ALA A 62 -7.91 -15.75 10.84
CA ALA A 62 -8.88 -15.53 11.92
C ALA A 62 -8.39 -14.55 12.98
N ASP A 63 -7.08 -14.46 13.13
CA ASP A 63 -6.41 -13.58 14.10
C ASP A 63 -6.12 -12.18 13.56
N CYS A 64 -6.32 -11.96 12.27
CA CYS A 64 -6.10 -10.67 11.65
C CYS A 64 -7.29 -9.72 11.83
N SER A 65 -7.06 -8.47 12.18
CA SER A 65 -8.04 -7.38 12.04
C SER A 65 -7.97 -6.70 10.67
N PHE A 66 -6.88 -6.88 9.94
CA PHE A 66 -6.71 -6.44 8.56
C PHE A 66 -5.81 -7.41 7.78
N ILE A 67 -5.95 -7.41 6.46
CA ILE A 67 -5.13 -8.22 5.55
C ILE A 67 -4.40 -7.30 4.58
N PHE A 68 -3.09 -7.47 4.45
CA PHE A 68 -2.32 -6.73 3.47
C PHE A 68 -2.75 -7.10 2.05
N PRO A 69 -3.06 -6.11 1.20
CA PRO A 69 -3.34 -6.38 -0.20
C PRO A 69 -2.06 -6.75 -0.97
N SER A 70 -2.21 -7.51 -2.03
CA SER A 70 -1.20 -7.60 -3.07
C SER A 70 -1.21 -6.29 -3.86
N TYR A 71 -0.08 -5.63 -4.05
CA TYR A 71 -0.06 -4.33 -4.73
C TYR A 71 1.08 -4.22 -5.75
N ILE A 72 0.90 -3.31 -6.68
CA ILE A 72 1.93 -2.78 -7.58
C ILE A 72 2.00 -1.28 -7.43
N LYS A 73 3.17 -0.73 -7.69
CA LYS A 73 3.42 0.70 -7.51
C LYS A 73 4.35 1.22 -8.59
N GLU A 74 3.90 2.28 -9.26
CA GLU A 74 4.71 3.10 -10.15
C GLU A 74 4.74 4.53 -9.62
N LYS A 75 5.86 4.92 -9.01
CA LYS A 75 6.04 6.17 -8.28
C LYS A 75 4.98 6.32 -7.17
N ASN A 76 4.04 7.27 -7.31
CA ASN A 76 2.94 7.51 -6.37
C ASN A 76 1.61 6.89 -6.81
N LEU A 77 1.57 6.26 -7.99
CA LEU A 77 0.41 5.51 -8.46
C LEU A 77 0.44 4.08 -7.91
N VAL A 78 -0.63 3.65 -7.26
CA VAL A 78 -0.73 2.33 -6.64
C VAL A 78 -2.01 1.64 -7.06
N ALA A 79 -1.91 0.38 -7.48
CA ALA A 79 -3.04 -0.53 -7.60
C ALA A 79 -2.90 -1.65 -6.56
N ALA A 80 -3.99 -1.95 -5.84
CA ALA A 80 -3.98 -2.94 -4.77
C ALA A 80 -5.18 -3.90 -4.89
N PHE A 81 -4.94 -5.18 -4.64
CA PHE A 81 -5.93 -6.25 -4.74
C PHE A 81 -6.02 -7.02 -3.43
N SER A 82 -7.22 -7.12 -2.90
CA SER A 82 -7.50 -7.93 -1.72
C SER A 82 -8.62 -8.93 -2.00
N SER A 83 -8.44 -10.15 -1.55
CA SER A 83 -9.49 -11.19 -1.53
C SER A 83 -10.09 -11.37 -0.13
N GLY A 84 -9.81 -10.47 0.81
CA GLY A 84 -10.15 -10.64 2.22
C GLY A 84 -9.52 -11.89 2.83
N GLY A 85 -8.32 -12.28 2.37
CA GLY A 85 -7.62 -13.49 2.82
C GLY A 85 -8.18 -14.80 2.27
N ASN A 86 -9.10 -14.78 1.29
CA ASN A 86 -9.68 -16.02 0.74
C ASN A 86 -8.80 -16.68 -0.32
N SER A 87 -8.12 -15.88 -1.16
CA SER A 87 -7.33 -16.42 -2.26
C SER A 87 -6.13 -15.54 -2.60
N PRO A 88 -4.96 -15.79 -2.01
CA PRO A 88 -3.72 -15.12 -2.40
C PRO A 88 -3.38 -15.34 -3.88
N VAL A 89 -3.70 -16.52 -4.43
CA VAL A 89 -3.46 -16.85 -5.86
C VAL A 89 -4.26 -15.93 -6.78
N LEU A 90 -5.53 -15.65 -6.46
CA LEU A 90 -6.36 -14.74 -7.24
C LEU A 90 -5.81 -13.31 -7.22
N THR A 91 -5.37 -12.82 -6.06
CA THR A 91 -4.79 -11.48 -5.97
C THR A 91 -3.45 -11.38 -6.71
N GLN A 92 -2.64 -12.42 -6.71
CA GLN A 92 -1.40 -12.48 -7.50
C GLN A 92 -1.68 -12.51 -9.00
N TYR A 93 -2.69 -13.25 -9.44
CA TYR A 93 -3.13 -13.27 -10.85
C TYR A 93 -3.57 -11.86 -11.31
N LEU A 94 -4.43 -11.18 -10.52
CA LEU A 94 -4.89 -9.82 -10.82
C LEU A 94 -3.72 -8.83 -10.83
N LYS A 95 -2.81 -8.94 -9.87
CA LYS A 95 -1.59 -8.14 -9.83
C LYS A 95 -0.76 -8.32 -11.11
N GLY A 96 -0.57 -9.56 -11.58
CA GLY A 96 0.15 -9.85 -12.82
C GLY A 96 -0.50 -9.24 -14.05
N LYS A 97 -1.83 -9.26 -14.11
CA LYS A 97 -2.57 -8.63 -15.21
C LYS A 97 -2.47 -7.10 -15.18
N GLU A 98 -2.57 -6.51 -14.03
CA GLU A 98 -2.48 -5.06 -13.88
C GLU A 98 -1.07 -4.53 -14.14
N GLN A 99 -0.01 -5.32 -13.93
CA GLN A 99 1.35 -4.93 -14.29
C GLN A 99 1.54 -4.66 -15.79
N GLU A 100 0.71 -5.27 -16.64
CA GLU A 100 0.72 -5.01 -18.07
C GLU A 100 0.15 -3.62 -18.40
N ILE A 101 -0.71 -3.08 -17.53
CA ILE A 101 -1.41 -1.80 -17.69
C ILE A 101 -0.69 -0.69 -16.93
N LEU A 102 -0.32 -0.95 -15.66
CA LEU A 102 0.33 0.02 -14.77
C LEU A 102 1.83 0.13 -15.13
N THR A 103 2.11 0.88 -16.17
CA THR A 103 3.46 1.10 -16.69
C THR A 103 4.17 2.28 -16.02
N PRO A 104 5.51 2.39 -16.10
CA PRO A 104 6.26 3.56 -15.64
C PRO A 104 5.72 4.88 -16.21
N PHE A 105 5.27 4.88 -17.47
CA PHE A 105 4.63 6.03 -18.11
C PHE A 105 3.41 6.54 -17.32
N LEU A 106 2.54 5.64 -16.84
CA LEU A 106 1.38 6.06 -16.04
C LEU A 106 1.80 6.63 -14.68
N GLY A 107 2.88 6.12 -14.09
CA GLY A 107 3.46 6.71 -12.88
C GLY A 107 3.96 8.14 -13.09
N GLU A 108 4.63 8.39 -14.23
CA GLU A 108 5.08 9.72 -14.62
C GLU A 108 3.91 10.66 -14.94
N LEU A 109 2.92 10.17 -15.66
CA LEU A 109 1.70 10.93 -15.98
C LEU A 109 0.94 11.30 -14.70
N ASN A 110 0.87 10.43 -13.71
CA ASN A 110 0.26 10.73 -12.43
C ASN A 110 1.00 11.87 -11.69
N GLU A 111 2.32 11.88 -11.71
CA GLU A 111 3.10 12.99 -11.13
C GLU A 111 2.86 14.30 -11.87
N TYR A 112 2.87 14.27 -13.19
CA TYR A 112 2.56 15.43 -14.02
C TYR A 112 1.17 15.98 -13.72
N MET A 113 0.15 15.11 -13.65
CA MET A 113 -1.23 15.52 -13.30
C MET A 113 -1.29 16.19 -11.91
N GLY A 114 -0.49 15.72 -10.96
CA GLY A 114 -0.34 16.35 -9.65
C GLY A 114 0.28 17.75 -9.74
N GLN A 115 1.33 17.93 -10.54
CA GLN A 115 2.03 19.21 -10.72
C GLN A 115 1.16 20.31 -11.36
N ILE A 116 0.32 19.93 -12.33
CA ILE A 116 -0.57 20.91 -13.01
C ILE A 116 -1.86 21.18 -12.24
N ARG A 117 -2.15 20.41 -11.17
CA ARG A 117 -3.43 20.45 -10.46
C ARG A 117 -3.80 21.84 -9.96
N GLU A 118 -2.86 22.53 -9.33
CA GLU A 118 -3.11 23.88 -8.80
C GLU A 118 -3.34 24.91 -9.92
N LYS A 119 -2.61 24.82 -11.03
CA LYS A 119 -2.81 25.67 -12.21
C LYS A 119 -4.21 25.50 -12.81
N VAL A 120 -4.66 24.25 -12.94
CA VAL A 120 -6.02 23.94 -13.45
C VAL A 120 -7.09 24.45 -12.49
N ILE A 121 -6.89 24.29 -11.17
CA ILE A 121 -7.85 24.78 -10.16
C ILE A 121 -7.95 26.30 -10.20
N ALA A 122 -6.85 27.02 -10.41
CA ALA A 122 -6.83 28.47 -10.49
C ALA A 122 -7.43 29.02 -11.80
N GLN A 123 -7.39 28.23 -12.87
CA GLN A 123 -7.82 28.67 -14.21
C GLN A 123 -9.30 28.38 -14.50
N TYR A 124 -9.88 27.36 -13.85
CA TYR A 124 -11.25 26.90 -14.10
C TYR A 124 -12.09 26.94 -12.83
N ASP A 125 -13.21 27.65 -12.86
CA ASP A 125 -14.03 27.92 -11.67
C ASP A 125 -14.82 26.69 -11.22
N THR A 126 -15.34 25.90 -12.16
CA THR A 126 -16.22 24.78 -11.86
C THR A 126 -15.52 23.42 -11.82
N GLU A 127 -16.00 22.55 -10.96
CA GLU A 127 -15.51 21.17 -10.90
C GLU A 127 -15.69 20.41 -12.23
N ALA A 128 -16.77 20.67 -12.94
CA ALA A 128 -17.08 20.05 -14.23
C ALA A 128 -16.03 20.42 -15.30
N GLU A 129 -15.63 21.69 -15.37
CA GLU A 129 -14.60 22.15 -16.29
C GLU A 129 -13.24 21.56 -15.95
N ARG A 130 -12.85 21.55 -14.67
CA ARG A 130 -11.60 20.95 -14.19
C ARG A 130 -11.53 19.47 -14.56
N LYS A 131 -12.61 18.72 -14.32
CA LYS A 131 -12.71 17.30 -14.67
C LYS A 131 -12.57 17.06 -16.17
N ARG A 132 -13.20 17.92 -17.00
CA ARG A 132 -13.07 17.84 -18.45
C ARG A 132 -11.63 18.06 -18.90
N VAL A 133 -10.98 19.11 -18.42
CA VAL A 133 -9.58 19.44 -18.76
C VAL A 133 -8.63 18.31 -18.35
N PHE A 134 -8.76 17.78 -17.13
CA PHE A 134 -7.94 16.64 -16.71
C PHE A 134 -8.16 15.39 -17.57
N LYS A 135 -9.41 15.14 -18.00
CA LYS A 135 -9.73 14.03 -18.90
C LYS A 135 -9.11 14.23 -20.30
N GLU A 136 -9.17 15.43 -20.84
CA GLU A 136 -8.58 15.76 -22.14
C GLU A 136 -7.05 15.58 -22.10
N ILE A 137 -6.37 16.06 -21.05
CA ILE A 137 -4.94 15.89 -20.85
C ILE A 137 -4.58 14.38 -20.73
N LEU A 138 -5.34 13.64 -19.94
CA LEU A 138 -5.13 12.20 -19.76
C LEU A 138 -5.26 11.44 -21.08
N CYS A 139 -6.36 11.67 -21.82
CA CYS A 139 -6.58 11.02 -23.11
C CYS A 139 -5.49 11.37 -24.12
N ALA A 140 -5.14 12.65 -24.25
CA ALA A 140 -4.10 13.07 -25.14
C ALA A 140 -2.73 12.47 -24.81
N ALA A 141 -2.39 12.34 -23.52
CA ALA A 141 -1.14 11.74 -23.09
C ALA A 141 -1.11 10.23 -23.42
N ILE A 142 -2.22 9.51 -23.18
CA ILE A 142 -2.33 8.08 -23.48
C ILE A 142 -2.28 7.85 -25.00
N ASP A 143 -3.05 8.59 -25.79
CA ASP A 143 -3.14 8.41 -27.24
C ASP A 143 -1.80 8.71 -27.94
N ASN A 144 -1.06 9.69 -27.46
CA ASN A 144 0.24 10.08 -28.03
C ASN A 144 1.45 9.34 -27.40
N GLY A 145 1.25 8.60 -26.32
CA GLY A 145 2.32 7.91 -25.59
C GLY A 145 3.36 8.86 -24.97
N ARG A 146 3.00 10.12 -24.72
CA ARG A 146 3.91 11.15 -24.17
C ARG A 146 3.19 12.09 -23.22
N ILE A 147 3.92 12.56 -22.22
CA ILE A 147 3.44 13.59 -21.30
C ILE A 147 3.53 14.96 -21.99
N PRO A 148 2.46 15.79 -21.94
CA PRO A 148 2.51 17.14 -22.46
C PRO A 148 3.60 17.99 -21.79
N GLU A 149 4.27 18.84 -22.53
CA GLU A 149 5.18 19.84 -21.95
C GLU A 149 4.39 20.92 -21.22
N ILE A 150 4.92 21.39 -20.07
CA ILE A 150 4.28 22.42 -19.22
C ILE A 150 4.48 23.81 -19.80
#